data_caa03e10bb1c90e5cc3265da51c2d451
#
_entry.id   caa03e10bb1c90e5cc3265da51c2d451
#
_cell.length_a   1.000
_cell.length_b   1.000
_cell.length_c   1.000
_cell.angle_alpha   90.00
_cell.angle_beta   90.00
_cell.angle_gamma   90.00
#
_symmetry.space_group_name_H-M   'P 1'
#
loop_
_entity.id
_entity.type
_entity.pdbx_description
1 polymer ?
#
loop_
_entity_poly.entity_id
_entity_poly.type
_entity_poly.pdbx_seq_one_letter_code
_entity_poly.pdbx_strand_id
1 'polypeptide(L)'
;VGCNTFARILQPKPLRVGCTVAKTLPIVIGGGTHPRPGEISLAHNGVLFLDELPEWQRQTLEVLREPLESGLVTISRAARSVDFPARFQLVAAMNPCPCGWAGDGSGRCRCSSDSIRRYRSRISGPLLDRIDLHVEVPRLPPQALRSGNLGEDSASMRTRVVAARERQLARAGAPNAQLDQAQTDHHCRLEGDDQVLLERAIEHLQLSARSMHRILRVARTIADLDDSAAIATRHLTEAIGYRKLDRAIGTASAA
;
A
#
# COMPACT_ATOMS: atom_id res chain seq x y z
N VAL A 1 -3.48 -19.64 8.85
CA VAL A 1 -3.52 -19.27 10.28
C VAL A 1 -3.27 -17.76 10.48
N GLY A 2 -2.96 -16.97 9.43
CA GLY A 2 -2.60 -15.55 9.52
C GLY A 2 -3.71 -14.52 9.27
N CYS A 3 -4.86 -14.90 8.76
CA CYS A 3 -5.88 -13.95 8.26
C CYS A 3 -6.74 -13.26 9.35
N ASN A 4 -6.81 -13.83 10.55
CA ASN A 4 -7.72 -13.33 11.60
C ASN A 4 -7.16 -12.20 12.48
N THR A 5 -5.84 -11.95 12.46
CA THR A 5 -5.22 -10.98 13.39
C THR A 5 -5.37 -9.54 12.90
N PHE A 6 -5.27 -9.29 11.59
CA PHE A 6 -5.48 -7.96 11.01
C PHE A 6 -6.93 -7.47 11.09
N ALA A 7 -7.89 -8.40 11.11
CA ALA A 7 -9.31 -8.10 11.18
C ALA A 7 -9.75 -7.37 12.45
N ARG A 8 -9.02 -7.51 13.56
CA ARG A 8 -9.40 -6.93 14.85
C ARG A 8 -8.95 -5.49 15.07
N ILE A 9 -7.99 -4.99 14.30
CA ILE A 9 -7.40 -3.66 14.51
C ILE A 9 -8.28 -2.52 13.99
N LEU A 10 -9.17 -2.78 13.01
CA LEU A 10 -9.87 -1.75 12.23
C LEU A 10 -11.40 -1.69 12.39
N GLN A 11 -11.99 -2.14 13.49
CA GLN A 11 -13.44 -2.06 13.68
C GLN A 11 -13.95 -0.62 13.93
N PRO A 12 -15.13 -0.24 13.31
CA PRO A 12 -16.44 -0.88 13.57
C PRO A 12 -17.27 -1.33 12.34
N LYS A 13 -16.67 -1.70 11.22
CA LYS A 13 -17.42 -2.38 10.15
C LYS A 13 -16.75 -3.71 9.79
N PRO A 14 -17.51 -4.75 9.37
CA PRO A 14 -16.94 -6.04 9.08
C PRO A 14 -15.84 -5.93 8.04
N LEU A 15 -14.64 -6.35 8.44
CA LEU A 15 -13.52 -6.51 7.56
C LEU A 15 -13.90 -7.55 6.51
N ARG A 16 -14.15 -7.14 5.29
CA ARG A 16 -14.14 -8.08 4.19
C ARG A 16 -12.70 -8.29 3.79
N VAL A 17 -12.10 -9.30 4.39
CA VAL A 17 -10.88 -9.88 3.89
C VAL A 17 -11.29 -10.67 2.66
N GLY A 18 -11.02 -10.15 1.49
CA GLY A 18 -11.08 -10.90 0.24
C GLY A 18 -10.02 -11.99 0.28
N CYS A 19 -10.26 -13.04 1.07
CA CYS A 19 -9.44 -14.23 1.09
C CYS A 19 -9.80 -15.03 -0.14
N THR A 20 -9.04 -14.91 -1.13
CA THR A 20 -8.73 -15.66 -2.33
C THR A 20 -9.46 -17.00 -2.52
N VAL A 21 -10.61 -16.99 -3.14
CA VAL A 21 -11.16 -18.24 -3.70
C VAL A 21 -11.02 -18.29 -5.22
N ALA A 22 -10.91 -17.12 -5.89
CA ALA A 22 -10.59 -17.10 -7.33
C ALA A 22 -9.90 -15.78 -7.68
N LYS A 23 -8.67 -15.87 -8.15
CA LYS A 23 -7.83 -14.73 -8.61
C LYS A 23 -8.28 -14.19 -9.98
N THR A 24 -9.60 -14.18 -10.27
CA THR A 24 -10.17 -13.85 -11.57
C THR A 24 -10.86 -12.48 -11.59
N LEU A 25 -10.80 -11.84 -12.74
CA LEU A 25 -11.31 -10.49 -12.97
C LEU A 25 -12.79 -10.29 -12.58
N PRO A 26 -13.74 -11.20 -12.95
CA PRO A 26 -15.16 -11.00 -12.64
C PRO A 26 -15.48 -11.00 -11.14
N ILE A 27 -14.71 -11.69 -10.34
CA ILE A 27 -14.93 -11.73 -8.87
C ILE A 27 -14.43 -10.42 -8.25
N VAL A 28 -13.31 -9.93 -8.72
CA VAL A 28 -12.66 -8.73 -8.14
C VAL A 28 -13.43 -7.46 -8.49
N ILE A 29 -13.83 -7.28 -9.76
CA ILE A 29 -14.51 -6.07 -10.25
C ILE A 29 -16.02 -6.18 -10.10
N GLY A 30 -16.55 -7.38 -10.31
CA GLY A 30 -17.96 -7.62 -10.53
C GLY A 30 -18.30 -7.78 -12.01
N GLY A 31 -19.57 -7.91 -12.32
CA GLY A 31 -20.06 -8.13 -13.68
C GLY A 31 -21.37 -8.90 -13.74
N GLY A 32 -21.58 -9.58 -14.87
CA GLY A 32 -22.82 -10.29 -15.17
C GLY A 32 -23.71 -9.52 -16.14
N THR A 33 -24.86 -10.12 -16.54
CA THR A 33 -25.85 -9.49 -17.43
C THR A 33 -26.41 -8.21 -16.79
N HIS A 34 -26.58 -8.21 -15.47
CA HIS A 34 -26.83 -7.03 -14.67
C HIS A 34 -25.55 -6.68 -13.89
N PRO A 35 -25.02 -5.46 -13.97
CA PRO A 35 -23.83 -5.05 -13.25
C PRO A 35 -24.01 -5.29 -11.74
N ARG A 36 -23.14 -6.13 -11.17
CA ARG A 36 -23.10 -6.40 -9.73
C ARG A 36 -21.74 -6.00 -9.18
N PRO A 37 -21.66 -5.42 -7.95
CA PRO A 37 -20.41 -5.05 -7.35
C PRO A 37 -19.54 -6.29 -7.09
N GLY A 38 -18.23 -6.18 -7.36
CA GLY A 38 -17.24 -7.19 -6.99
C GLY A 38 -16.58 -6.89 -5.64
N GLU A 39 -15.57 -7.69 -5.27
CA GLU A 39 -14.86 -7.59 -3.99
C GLU A 39 -14.27 -6.19 -3.72
N ILE A 40 -13.81 -5.49 -4.75
CA ILE A 40 -13.30 -4.11 -4.65
C ILE A 40 -14.38 -3.17 -4.08
N SER A 41 -15.59 -3.23 -4.64
CA SER A 41 -16.70 -2.39 -4.18
C SER A 41 -17.25 -2.84 -2.84
N LEU A 42 -17.26 -4.16 -2.59
CA LEU A 42 -17.67 -4.72 -1.30
C LEU A 42 -16.69 -4.36 -0.16
N ALA A 43 -15.42 -4.09 -0.49
CA ALA A 43 -14.41 -3.61 0.45
C ALA A 43 -14.52 -2.09 0.74
N HIS A 44 -15.50 -1.38 0.17
CA HIS A 44 -15.67 0.06 0.37
C HIS A 44 -15.70 0.45 1.85
N ASN A 45 -14.86 1.43 2.25
CA ASN A 45 -14.60 1.87 3.63
C ASN A 45 -14.04 0.76 4.54
N GLY A 46 -13.47 -0.29 3.96
CA GLY A 46 -12.83 -1.40 4.64
C GLY A 46 -11.41 -1.65 4.14
N VAL A 47 -10.94 -2.88 4.26
CA VAL A 47 -9.62 -3.35 3.81
C VAL A 47 -9.78 -4.43 2.75
N LEU A 48 -9.11 -4.26 1.63
CA LEU A 48 -8.92 -5.28 0.61
C LEU A 48 -7.54 -5.91 0.81
N PHE A 49 -7.50 -7.19 1.20
CA PHE A 49 -6.26 -7.94 1.38
C PHE A 49 -6.00 -8.86 0.20
N LEU A 50 -4.84 -8.71 -0.44
CA LEU A 50 -4.39 -9.56 -1.55
C LEU A 50 -3.13 -10.30 -1.15
N ASP A 51 -3.25 -11.60 -0.92
CA ASP A 51 -2.09 -12.46 -0.67
C ASP A 51 -1.47 -12.94 -1.98
N GLU A 52 -0.18 -13.28 -1.95
CA GLU A 52 0.57 -13.75 -3.10
C GLU A 52 0.40 -12.85 -4.34
N LEU A 53 0.56 -11.55 -4.17
CA LEU A 53 0.26 -10.53 -5.19
C LEU A 53 0.79 -10.87 -6.60
N PRO A 54 2.02 -11.39 -6.82
CA PRO A 54 2.50 -11.74 -8.15
C PRO A 54 1.81 -12.96 -8.79
N GLU A 55 1.03 -13.74 -8.02
CA GLU A 55 0.30 -14.89 -8.55
C GLU A 55 -1.08 -14.53 -9.12
N TRP A 56 -1.47 -13.27 -8.99
CA TRP A 56 -2.70 -12.75 -9.59
C TRP A 56 -2.53 -12.53 -11.09
N GLN A 57 -3.63 -12.70 -11.84
CA GLN A 57 -3.63 -12.36 -13.26
C GLN A 57 -3.31 -10.86 -13.43
N ARG A 58 -2.40 -10.55 -14.35
CA ARG A 58 -1.96 -9.16 -14.61
C ARG A 58 -3.14 -8.22 -14.89
N GLN A 59 -4.12 -8.67 -15.67
CA GLN A 59 -5.32 -7.89 -15.97
C GLN A 59 -6.11 -7.52 -14.71
N THR A 60 -6.21 -8.46 -13.75
CA THR A 60 -6.90 -8.23 -12.47
C THR A 60 -6.17 -7.19 -11.62
N LEU A 61 -4.83 -7.22 -11.62
CA LEU A 61 -4.03 -6.23 -10.90
C LEU A 61 -4.12 -4.82 -11.53
N GLU A 62 -4.12 -4.75 -12.87
CA GLU A 62 -4.22 -3.45 -13.58
C GLU A 62 -5.54 -2.72 -13.31
N VAL A 63 -6.62 -3.45 -13.10
CA VAL A 63 -7.92 -2.84 -12.79
C VAL A 63 -7.96 -2.18 -11.41
N LEU A 64 -7.12 -2.58 -10.47
CA LEU A 64 -7.00 -1.91 -9.16
C LEU A 64 -6.53 -0.45 -9.28
N ARG A 65 -5.90 -0.07 -10.40
CA ARG A 65 -5.30 1.25 -10.59
C ARG A 65 -6.32 2.38 -10.53
N GLU A 66 -7.49 2.18 -11.15
CA GLU A 66 -8.54 3.18 -11.17
C GLU A 66 -9.15 3.41 -9.79
N PRO A 67 -9.64 2.38 -9.06
CA PRO A 67 -10.24 2.58 -7.75
C PRO A 67 -9.24 3.07 -6.69
N LEU A 68 -7.96 2.76 -6.81
CA LEU A 68 -6.93 3.30 -5.91
C LEU A 68 -6.69 4.81 -6.10
N GLU A 69 -7.10 5.38 -7.23
CA GLU A 69 -7.02 6.82 -7.50
C GLU A 69 -8.36 7.52 -7.31
N SER A 70 -9.40 7.03 -8.00
CA SER A 70 -10.72 7.67 -8.05
C SER A 70 -11.61 7.32 -6.86
N GLY A 71 -11.38 6.16 -6.21
CA GLY A 71 -12.29 5.59 -5.23
C GLY A 71 -13.58 5.05 -5.83
N LEU A 72 -13.62 4.82 -7.14
CA LEU A 72 -14.75 4.32 -7.90
C LEU A 72 -14.33 3.15 -8.81
N VAL A 73 -15.27 2.27 -9.11
CA VAL A 73 -15.15 1.24 -10.15
C VAL A 73 -16.29 1.39 -11.12
N THR A 74 -15.97 1.61 -12.40
CA THR A 74 -16.96 1.70 -13.47
C THR A 74 -17.11 0.35 -14.16
N ILE A 75 -18.31 -0.22 -14.12
CA ILE A 75 -18.66 -1.45 -14.84
C ILE A 75 -19.49 -1.08 -16.05
N SER A 76 -18.88 -1.13 -17.24
CA SER A 76 -19.56 -0.86 -18.50
C SER A 76 -19.96 -2.17 -19.20
N ARG A 77 -21.22 -2.25 -19.65
CA ARG A 77 -21.78 -3.30 -20.49
C ARG A 77 -22.59 -2.66 -21.62
N ALA A 78 -22.84 -3.42 -22.69
CA ALA A 78 -23.37 -2.93 -23.97
C ALA A 78 -24.54 -1.92 -23.87
N ALA A 79 -25.38 -1.98 -22.84
CA ALA A 79 -26.51 -1.09 -22.65
C ALA A 79 -26.44 -0.20 -21.40
N ARG A 80 -25.48 -0.40 -20.50
CA ARG A 80 -25.43 0.32 -19.22
C ARG A 80 -24.00 0.45 -18.69
N SER A 81 -23.71 1.62 -18.14
CA SER A 81 -22.53 1.87 -17.29
C SER A 81 -22.99 2.21 -15.89
N VAL A 82 -22.37 1.61 -14.89
CA VAL A 82 -22.71 1.81 -13.46
C VAL A 82 -21.42 2.00 -12.68
N ASP A 83 -21.38 3.06 -11.88
CA ASP A 83 -20.27 3.35 -10.97
C ASP A 83 -20.58 2.80 -9.58
N PHE A 84 -19.63 2.06 -9.04
CA PHE A 84 -19.69 1.55 -7.67
C PHE A 84 -18.61 2.22 -6.82
N PRO A 85 -18.93 2.63 -5.58
CA PRO A 85 -17.95 3.17 -4.66
C PRO A 85 -16.93 2.11 -4.28
N ALA A 86 -15.63 2.48 -4.28
CA ALA A 86 -14.51 1.58 -4.09
C ALA A 86 -13.35 2.23 -3.30
N ARG A 87 -13.66 2.99 -2.26
CA ARG A 87 -12.65 3.55 -1.34
C ARG A 87 -12.30 2.52 -0.30
N PHE A 88 -11.15 1.86 -0.43
CA PHE A 88 -10.67 0.82 0.47
C PHE A 88 -9.20 1.04 0.82
N GLN A 89 -8.75 0.44 1.91
CA GLN A 89 -7.32 0.28 2.24
C GLN A 89 -6.82 -0.97 1.53
N LEU A 90 -5.88 -0.83 0.59
CA LEU A 90 -5.20 -1.99 0.02
C LEU A 90 -4.10 -2.46 0.97
N VAL A 91 -4.12 -3.75 1.29
CA VAL A 91 -3.02 -4.47 1.94
C VAL A 91 -2.67 -5.65 1.06
N ALA A 92 -1.42 -5.76 0.66
CA ALA A 92 -0.97 -6.86 -0.18
C ALA A 92 0.28 -7.52 0.40
N ALA A 93 0.39 -8.83 0.21
CA ALA A 93 1.57 -9.59 0.61
C ALA A 93 2.18 -10.30 -0.59
N MET A 94 3.51 -10.41 -0.60
CA MET A 94 4.24 -11.17 -1.61
C MET A 94 5.52 -11.76 -1.04
N ASN A 95 5.93 -12.88 -1.60
CA ASN A 95 7.26 -13.44 -1.32
C ASN A 95 8.35 -12.66 -2.08
N PRO A 96 9.61 -12.69 -1.62
CA PRO A 96 10.72 -12.03 -2.30
C PRO A 96 11.10 -12.68 -3.65
N CYS A 97 10.73 -13.94 -3.85
CA CYS A 97 10.96 -14.74 -5.06
C CYS A 97 10.00 -15.94 -5.12
N PRO A 98 9.94 -16.71 -6.24
CA PRO A 98 9.05 -17.87 -6.34
C PRO A 98 9.24 -18.94 -5.26
N CYS A 99 10.46 -19.15 -4.75
CA CYS A 99 10.69 -20.13 -3.68
C CYS A 99 10.57 -19.54 -2.26
N GLY A 100 10.42 -18.21 -2.10
CA GLY A 100 10.25 -17.52 -0.82
C GLY A 100 11.52 -17.26 -0.01
N TRP A 101 12.72 -17.66 -0.49
CA TRP A 101 13.95 -17.63 0.31
C TRP A 101 15.00 -16.59 -0.13
N ALA A 102 14.70 -15.75 -1.13
CA ALA A 102 15.67 -14.75 -1.57
C ALA A 102 15.90 -13.69 -0.46
N GLY A 103 17.19 -13.48 -0.13
CA GLY A 103 17.59 -12.46 0.84
C GLY A 103 17.48 -12.87 2.32
N ASP A 104 17.07 -14.11 2.64
CA ASP A 104 16.94 -14.57 4.04
C ASP A 104 18.27 -14.99 4.69
N GLY A 105 19.39 -14.92 3.96
CA GLY A 105 20.72 -15.31 4.43
C GLY A 105 20.95 -16.81 4.64
N SER A 106 19.93 -17.65 4.42
CA SER A 106 20.03 -19.11 4.66
C SER A 106 20.71 -19.90 3.56
N GLY A 107 20.94 -19.29 2.39
CA GLY A 107 21.46 -19.98 1.19
C GLY A 107 20.47 -20.97 0.55
N ARG A 108 19.22 -21.03 1.00
CA ARG A 108 18.20 -21.96 0.47
C ARG A 108 17.60 -21.51 -0.85
N CYS A 109 17.71 -20.24 -1.19
CA CYS A 109 17.20 -19.72 -2.43
C CYS A 109 17.98 -20.31 -3.61
N ARG A 110 17.26 -20.98 -4.53
CA ARG A 110 17.82 -21.54 -5.78
C ARG A 110 17.28 -20.82 -7.02
N CYS A 111 16.59 -19.71 -6.85
CA CYS A 111 16.07 -18.92 -7.96
C CYS A 111 17.22 -18.16 -8.64
N SER A 112 17.28 -18.21 -9.97
CA SER A 112 18.17 -17.33 -10.73
C SER A 112 17.68 -15.88 -10.62
N SER A 113 18.57 -14.92 -10.83
CA SER A 113 18.24 -13.48 -10.88
C SER A 113 17.13 -13.18 -11.89
N ASP A 114 17.14 -13.87 -13.05
CA ASP A 114 16.09 -13.73 -14.06
C ASP A 114 14.73 -14.29 -13.60
N SER A 115 14.73 -15.37 -12.84
CA SER A 115 13.48 -15.91 -12.25
C SER A 115 12.87 -14.94 -11.24
N ILE A 116 13.73 -14.35 -10.37
CA ILE A 116 13.31 -13.34 -9.39
C ILE A 116 12.77 -12.11 -10.10
N ARG A 117 13.48 -11.61 -11.12
CA ARG A 117 13.06 -10.44 -11.91
C ARG A 117 11.72 -10.68 -12.59
N ARG A 118 11.53 -11.82 -13.29
CA ARG A 118 10.25 -12.17 -13.92
C ARG A 118 9.11 -12.31 -12.92
N TYR A 119 9.37 -12.84 -11.74
CA TYR A 119 8.36 -12.93 -10.68
C TYR A 119 7.92 -11.54 -10.21
N ARG A 120 8.86 -10.65 -9.90
CA ARG A 120 8.55 -9.29 -9.44
C ARG A 120 7.92 -8.43 -10.54
N SER A 121 8.30 -8.59 -11.80
CA SER A 121 7.76 -7.83 -12.94
C SER A 121 6.32 -8.17 -13.31
N ARG A 122 5.70 -9.17 -12.67
CA ARG A 122 4.25 -9.41 -12.78
C ARG A 122 3.44 -8.27 -12.19
N ILE A 123 3.99 -7.54 -11.23
CA ILE A 123 3.41 -6.32 -10.68
C ILE A 123 3.96 -5.16 -11.51
N SER A 124 3.06 -4.39 -12.13
CA SER A 124 3.48 -3.26 -12.95
C SER A 124 3.99 -2.08 -12.11
N GLY A 125 4.95 -1.32 -12.64
CA GLY A 125 5.40 -0.08 -12.03
C GLY A 125 4.25 0.89 -11.72
N PRO A 126 3.32 1.15 -12.67
CA PRO A 126 2.16 2.00 -12.40
C PRO A 126 1.24 1.54 -11.28
N LEU A 127 1.14 0.23 -10.99
CA LEU A 127 0.41 -0.26 -9.82
C LEU A 127 1.21 -0.02 -8.53
N LEU A 128 2.52 -0.30 -8.54
CA LEU A 128 3.40 -0.03 -7.39
C LEU A 128 3.42 1.44 -7.01
N ASP A 129 3.45 2.33 -7.99
CA ASP A 129 3.36 3.78 -7.75
C ASP A 129 2.11 4.18 -6.95
N ARG A 130 1.05 3.36 -7.00
CA ARG A 130 -0.22 3.60 -6.29
C ARG A 130 -0.27 3.00 -4.88
N ILE A 131 0.71 2.18 -4.53
CA ILE A 131 0.87 1.64 -3.17
C ILE A 131 1.78 2.58 -2.40
N ASP A 132 1.30 3.15 -1.29
CA ASP A 132 2.01 4.20 -0.56
C ASP A 132 3.21 3.66 0.23
N LEU A 133 3.11 2.45 0.79
CA LEU A 133 4.11 1.87 1.68
C LEU A 133 4.57 0.50 1.17
N HIS A 134 5.86 0.34 0.98
CA HIS A 134 6.51 -0.93 0.69
C HIS A 134 7.34 -1.35 1.90
N VAL A 135 6.91 -2.41 2.58
CA VAL A 135 7.54 -2.86 3.83
C VAL A 135 8.17 -4.23 3.62
N GLU A 136 9.48 -4.32 3.87
CA GLU A 136 10.17 -5.59 3.93
C GLU A 136 10.05 -6.18 5.35
N VAL A 137 9.51 -7.39 5.44
CA VAL A 137 9.35 -8.11 6.70
C VAL A 137 10.43 -9.18 6.79
N PRO A 138 11.50 -8.96 7.59
CA PRO A 138 12.55 -9.95 7.75
C PRO A 138 12.03 -11.18 8.50
N ARG A 139 12.67 -12.31 8.25
CA ARG A 139 12.39 -13.54 8.97
C ARG A 139 12.76 -13.38 10.44
N LEU A 140 11.85 -13.76 11.33
CA LEU A 140 12.12 -13.77 12.77
C LEU A 140 13.11 -14.89 13.12
N PRO A 141 14.12 -14.60 13.94
CA PRO A 141 15.02 -15.63 14.46
C PRO A 141 14.25 -16.58 15.39
N PRO A 142 14.64 -17.87 15.48
CA PRO A 142 13.93 -18.86 16.31
C PRO A 142 13.80 -18.46 17.79
N GLN A 143 14.78 -17.71 18.31
CA GLN A 143 14.75 -17.19 19.67
C GLN A 143 13.60 -16.19 19.90
N ALA A 144 13.37 -15.29 18.94
CA ALA A 144 12.27 -14.32 19.02
C ALA A 144 10.88 -14.99 18.98
N LEU A 145 10.77 -16.14 18.30
CA LEU A 145 9.53 -16.94 18.29
C LEU A 145 9.26 -17.61 19.64
N ARG A 146 10.31 -17.90 20.43
CA ARG A 146 10.20 -18.54 21.76
C ARG A 146 10.03 -17.54 22.91
N SER A 147 10.51 -16.31 22.72
CA SER A 147 10.53 -15.30 23.79
C SER A 147 9.16 -14.78 24.20
N GLY A 148 8.10 -15.11 23.45
CA GLY A 148 6.73 -14.67 23.76
C GLY A 148 6.56 -13.14 23.77
N ASN A 149 7.55 -12.38 23.32
CA ASN A 149 7.47 -10.93 23.25
C ASN A 149 6.49 -10.56 22.13
N LEU A 150 5.26 -10.26 22.53
CA LEU A 150 4.13 -10.02 21.62
C LEU A 150 4.16 -8.64 20.96
N GLY A 151 5.20 -7.82 21.24
CA GLY A 151 5.26 -6.44 20.74
C GLY A 151 4.19 -5.55 21.38
N GLU A 152 3.91 -4.43 20.74
CA GLU A 152 2.87 -3.49 21.20
C GLU A 152 1.47 -4.07 20.92
N ASP A 153 0.56 -3.91 21.88
CA ASP A 153 -0.81 -4.39 21.75
C ASP A 153 -1.66 -3.51 20.80
N SER A 154 -2.71 -4.10 20.23
CA SER A 154 -3.60 -3.42 19.29
C SER A 154 -4.38 -2.25 19.90
N ALA A 155 -4.61 -2.23 21.22
CA ALA A 155 -5.33 -1.15 21.87
C ALA A 155 -4.48 0.11 21.94
N SER A 156 -3.20 -0.04 22.31
CA SER A 156 -2.22 1.05 22.32
C SER A 156 -2.01 1.63 20.94
N MET A 157 -1.83 0.78 19.92
CA MET A 157 -1.74 1.20 18.50
C MET A 157 -3.00 1.98 18.08
N ARG A 158 -4.19 1.48 18.44
CA ARG A 158 -5.46 2.12 18.09
C ARG A 158 -5.57 3.53 18.67
N THR A 159 -5.16 3.73 19.92
CA THR A 159 -5.21 5.04 20.57
C THR A 159 -4.39 6.07 19.80
N ARG A 160 -3.15 5.73 19.41
CA ARG A 160 -2.30 6.61 18.60
C ARG A 160 -2.88 6.88 17.21
N VAL A 161 -3.42 5.86 16.55
CA VAL A 161 -4.03 5.99 15.22
C VAL A 161 -5.27 6.88 15.27
N VAL A 162 -6.13 6.74 16.29
CA VAL A 162 -7.32 7.58 16.47
C VAL A 162 -6.91 9.03 16.69
N ALA A 163 -5.97 9.31 17.59
CA ALA A 163 -5.47 10.66 17.84
C ALA A 163 -4.88 11.31 16.56
N ALA A 164 -4.04 10.57 15.82
CA ALA A 164 -3.50 11.05 14.55
C ALA A 164 -4.61 11.34 13.52
N ARG A 165 -5.63 10.48 13.45
CA ARG A 165 -6.79 10.67 12.57
C ARG A 165 -7.58 11.92 12.92
N GLU A 166 -7.82 12.18 14.20
CA GLU A 166 -8.50 13.39 14.67
C GLU A 166 -7.74 14.65 14.28
N ARG A 167 -6.40 14.67 14.41
CA ARG A 167 -5.56 15.78 13.93
C ARG A 167 -5.73 16.04 12.43
N GLN A 168 -5.76 15.00 11.62
CA GLN A 168 -5.96 15.10 10.17
C GLN A 168 -7.30 15.72 9.84
N LEU A 169 -8.38 15.24 10.48
CA LEU A 169 -9.72 15.73 10.28
C LEU A 169 -9.88 17.19 10.76
N ALA A 170 -9.28 17.54 11.89
CA ALA A 170 -9.30 18.91 12.41
C ALA A 170 -8.54 19.88 11.49
N ARG A 171 -7.43 19.42 10.87
CA ARG A 171 -6.59 20.26 9.99
C ARG A 171 -7.21 20.48 8.61
N ALA A 172 -7.76 19.44 7.99
CA ALA A 172 -8.13 19.46 6.56
C ALA A 172 -9.56 18.95 6.27
N GLY A 173 -10.32 18.55 7.28
CA GLY A 173 -11.63 17.91 7.09
C GLY A 173 -11.57 16.51 6.46
N ALA A 174 -10.37 16.04 6.13
CA ALA A 174 -10.12 14.76 5.44
C ALA A 174 -8.85 14.11 5.96
N PRO A 175 -8.72 12.77 5.83
CA PRO A 175 -7.45 12.09 6.10
C PRO A 175 -6.38 12.45 5.08
N ASN A 176 -5.11 12.42 5.49
CA ASN A 176 -3.98 12.77 4.61
C ASN A 176 -3.97 11.98 3.29
N ALA A 177 -4.39 10.73 3.29
CA ALA A 177 -4.48 9.90 2.07
C ALA A 177 -5.48 10.44 1.02
N GLN A 178 -6.43 11.29 1.43
CA GLN A 178 -7.48 11.86 0.57
C GLN A 178 -7.21 13.33 0.21
N LEU A 179 -6.11 13.91 0.66
CA LEU A 179 -5.73 15.27 0.28
C LEU A 179 -5.50 15.33 -1.24
N ASP A 180 -6.05 16.34 -1.88
CA ASP A 180 -5.71 16.68 -3.26
C ASP A 180 -4.31 17.32 -3.35
N GLN A 181 -3.89 17.71 -4.54
CA GLN A 181 -2.56 18.30 -4.75
C GLN A 181 -2.41 19.62 -3.98
N ALA A 182 -3.36 20.54 -4.11
CA ALA A 182 -3.30 21.85 -3.47
C ALA A 182 -3.29 21.74 -1.93
N GLN A 183 -4.10 20.84 -1.38
CA GLN A 183 -4.12 20.52 0.04
C GLN A 183 -2.81 19.87 0.50
N THR A 184 -2.21 19.00 -0.32
CA THR A 184 -0.91 18.38 -0.02
C THR A 184 0.17 19.45 0.02
N ASP A 185 0.25 20.33 -0.97
CA ASP A 185 1.22 21.42 -1.03
C ASP A 185 1.08 22.39 0.17
N HIS A 186 -0.15 22.61 0.63
CA HIS A 186 -0.43 23.48 1.78
C HIS A 186 -0.11 22.81 3.13
N HIS A 187 -0.57 21.58 3.36
CA HIS A 187 -0.50 20.91 4.67
C HIS A 187 0.76 20.06 4.87
N CYS A 188 1.49 19.73 3.80
CA CYS A 188 2.71 18.91 3.83
C CYS A 188 3.94 19.73 3.42
N ARG A 189 3.93 21.03 3.66
CA ARG A 189 5.02 21.93 3.28
C ARG A 189 6.31 21.53 3.98
N LEU A 190 7.38 21.48 3.21
CA LEU A 190 8.75 21.30 3.70
C LEU A 190 9.50 22.63 3.65
N GLU A 191 10.48 22.78 4.52
CA GLU A 191 11.31 23.97 4.59
C GLU A 191 12.79 23.60 4.47
N GLY A 192 13.58 24.51 3.84
CA GLY A 192 15.03 24.43 3.81
C GLY A 192 15.59 23.11 3.29
N ASP A 193 16.42 22.47 4.09
CA ASP A 193 17.18 21.27 3.73
C ASP A 193 16.29 20.04 3.46
N ASP A 194 15.09 19.99 4.04
CA ASP A 194 14.16 18.87 3.85
C ASP A 194 13.59 18.84 2.42
N GLN A 195 13.40 20.00 1.79
CA GLN A 195 13.02 20.07 0.39
C GLN A 195 14.15 19.55 -0.51
N VAL A 196 15.39 19.96 -0.26
CA VAL A 196 16.57 19.47 -1.00
C VAL A 196 16.75 17.95 -0.81
N LEU A 197 16.49 17.45 0.40
CA LEU A 197 16.53 16.01 0.67
C LEU A 197 15.49 15.24 -0.17
N LEU A 198 14.26 15.75 -0.25
CA LEU A 198 13.21 15.14 -1.06
C LEU A 198 13.56 15.15 -2.55
N GLU A 199 14.04 16.27 -3.09
CA GLU A 199 14.44 16.38 -4.49
C GLU A 199 15.55 15.38 -4.84
N ARG A 200 16.60 15.28 -4.03
CA ARG A 200 17.66 14.28 -4.19
C ARG A 200 17.15 12.85 -4.12
N ALA A 201 16.18 12.57 -3.23
CA ALA A 201 15.59 11.24 -3.13
C ALA A 201 14.78 10.90 -4.38
N ILE A 202 14.02 11.84 -4.94
CA ILE A 202 13.26 11.67 -6.18
C ILE A 202 14.19 11.35 -7.34
N GLU A 203 15.27 12.12 -7.50
CA GLU A 203 16.27 11.89 -8.55
C GLU A 203 16.96 10.53 -8.39
N HIS A 204 17.44 10.22 -7.17
CA HIS A 204 18.19 9.00 -6.91
C HIS A 204 17.34 7.73 -7.06
N LEU A 205 16.07 7.77 -6.67
CA LEU A 205 15.11 6.67 -6.76
C LEU A 205 14.33 6.68 -8.08
N GLN A 206 14.54 7.68 -8.93
CA GLN A 206 13.80 7.87 -10.20
C GLN A 206 12.28 7.86 -10.02
N LEU A 207 11.80 8.54 -8.99
CA LEU A 207 10.38 8.56 -8.64
C LEU A 207 9.59 9.53 -9.51
N SER A 208 8.31 9.20 -9.72
CA SER A 208 7.39 10.10 -10.42
C SER A 208 6.93 11.27 -9.53
N ALA A 209 6.43 12.36 -10.14
CA ALA A 209 5.81 13.47 -9.40
C ALA A 209 4.64 12.99 -8.50
N ARG A 210 3.91 11.95 -8.94
CA ARG A 210 2.85 11.31 -8.13
C ARG A 210 3.42 10.67 -6.88
N SER A 211 4.57 9.99 -6.98
CA SER A 211 5.27 9.40 -5.83
C SER A 211 5.72 10.46 -4.83
N MET A 212 6.12 11.66 -5.29
CA MET A 212 6.46 12.79 -4.41
C MET A 212 5.29 13.16 -3.48
N HIS A 213 4.10 13.42 -4.04
CA HIS A 213 2.94 13.76 -3.22
C HIS A 213 2.54 12.64 -2.26
N ARG A 214 2.77 11.36 -2.63
CA ARG A 214 2.53 10.23 -1.73
C ARG A 214 3.52 10.22 -0.57
N ILE A 215 4.81 10.44 -0.83
CA ILE A 215 5.85 10.57 0.22
C ILE A 215 5.47 11.70 1.18
N LEU A 216 5.05 12.85 0.68
CA LEU A 216 4.65 13.99 1.52
C LEU A 216 3.45 13.65 2.43
N ARG A 217 2.41 12.99 1.89
CA ARG A 217 1.25 12.54 2.68
C ARG A 217 1.61 11.49 3.72
N VAL A 218 2.53 10.58 3.39
CA VAL A 218 3.05 9.58 4.36
C VAL A 218 3.87 10.29 5.44
N ALA A 219 4.79 11.19 5.08
CA ALA A 219 5.60 11.96 6.04
C ALA A 219 4.71 12.79 6.99
N ARG A 220 3.64 13.43 6.45
CA ARG A 220 2.64 14.13 7.28
C ARG A 220 1.92 13.17 8.23
N THR A 221 1.60 11.96 7.78
CA THR A 221 0.93 10.96 8.63
C THR A 221 1.85 10.47 9.74
N ILE A 222 3.13 10.26 9.46
CA ILE A 222 4.14 9.91 10.47
C ILE A 222 4.28 11.04 11.49
N ALA A 223 4.35 12.30 11.04
CA ALA A 223 4.39 13.45 11.93
C ALA A 223 3.13 13.58 12.80
N ASP A 224 1.93 13.27 12.25
CA ASP A 224 0.69 13.22 13.03
C ASP A 224 0.70 12.12 14.09
N LEU A 225 1.29 10.94 13.78
CA LEU A 225 1.48 9.85 14.76
C LEU A 225 2.47 10.23 15.86
N ASP A 226 3.44 11.08 15.55
CA ASP A 226 4.48 11.57 16.45
C ASP A 226 4.08 12.87 17.19
N ASP A 227 2.82 13.28 17.07
CA ASP A 227 2.27 14.52 17.64
C ASP A 227 3.01 15.79 17.23
N SER A 228 3.61 15.80 16.05
CA SER A 228 4.43 16.90 15.53
C SER A 228 3.59 17.86 14.66
N ALA A 229 3.66 19.14 14.93
CA ALA A 229 2.97 20.17 14.14
C ALA A 229 3.53 20.28 12.72
N ALA A 230 4.85 20.11 12.54
CA ALA A 230 5.55 20.18 11.25
C ALA A 230 6.12 18.80 10.86
N ILE A 231 6.38 18.63 9.56
CA ILE A 231 7.13 17.48 9.06
C ILE A 231 8.60 17.77 9.37
N ALA A 232 9.26 16.91 10.14
CA ALA A 232 10.69 16.98 10.40
C ALA A 232 11.43 15.99 9.50
N THR A 233 12.75 16.17 9.34
CA THR A 233 13.65 15.32 8.54
C THR A 233 13.49 13.82 8.83
N ARG A 234 13.30 13.45 10.10
CA ARG A 234 13.07 12.04 10.49
C ARG A 234 11.81 11.45 9.85
N HIS A 235 10.72 12.22 9.80
CA HIS A 235 9.44 11.78 9.22
C HIS A 235 9.57 11.62 7.69
N LEU A 236 10.27 12.55 7.05
CA LEU A 236 10.54 12.52 5.62
C LEU A 236 11.44 11.33 5.25
N THR A 237 12.53 11.12 6.00
CA THR A 237 13.46 10.01 5.78
C THR A 237 12.78 8.65 5.93
N GLU A 238 11.91 8.50 6.92
CA GLU A 238 11.10 7.29 7.11
C GLU A 238 10.15 7.08 5.93
N ALA A 239 9.43 8.12 5.50
CA ALA A 239 8.51 8.03 4.36
C ALA A 239 9.22 7.65 3.05
N ILE A 240 10.40 8.20 2.79
CA ILE A 240 11.26 7.83 1.65
C ILE A 240 11.70 6.37 1.78
N GLY A 241 12.00 5.92 2.99
CA GLY A 241 12.38 4.53 3.28
C GLY A 241 11.35 3.50 2.81
N TYR A 242 10.07 3.84 2.85
CA TYR A 242 8.98 2.97 2.36
C TYR A 242 8.88 2.89 0.83
N ARG A 243 9.70 3.61 0.06
CA ARG A 243 9.72 3.58 -1.42
C ARG A 243 10.89 2.80 -2.01
N LYS A 244 11.67 2.08 -1.21
CA LYS A 244 12.88 1.36 -1.67
C LYS A 244 12.61 0.27 -2.71
N LEU A 245 11.42 -0.35 -2.71
CA LEU A 245 11.08 -1.38 -3.70
C LEU A 245 10.91 -0.83 -5.12
N ASP A 246 10.58 0.45 -5.28
CA ASP A 246 10.48 1.09 -6.60
C ASP A 246 11.81 0.96 -7.37
N ARG A 247 12.94 1.13 -6.68
CA ARG A 247 14.28 0.98 -7.25
C ARG A 247 14.60 -0.46 -7.68
N ALA A 248 14.20 -1.46 -6.89
CA ALA A 248 14.51 -2.86 -7.17
C ALA A 248 13.82 -3.39 -8.45
N ILE A 249 12.77 -2.71 -8.92
CA ILE A 249 12.01 -3.06 -10.11
C ILE A 249 12.39 -2.17 -11.30
N GLY A 250 12.71 -0.87 -11.06
CA GLY A 250 13.07 0.10 -12.10
C GLY A 250 14.43 -0.16 -12.75
N THR A 251 15.43 -0.65 -12.03
CA THR A 251 16.76 -0.97 -12.59
C THR A 251 16.77 -2.18 -13.52
N ALA A 252 15.66 -2.91 -13.63
CA ALA A 252 15.51 -4.03 -14.56
C ALA A 252 15.09 -3.60 -15.98
N SER A 253 14.75 -2.32 -16.21
CA SER A 253 14.26 -1.81 -17.51
C SER A 253 15.33 -1.08 -18.34
N ALA A 254 16.56 -0.94 -17.84
CA ALA A 254 17.63 -0.16 -18.48
C ALA A 254 18.89 -1.00 -18.76
N ALA A 255 18.71 -2.25 -19.23
CA ALA A 255 19.83 -3.07 -19.77
C ALA A 255 19.34 -3.87 -20.97
#